data_acc3ec8eed1075664f039a752778272d
#
_entry.id   acc3ec8eed1075664f039a752778272d
#
_cell.length_a   1.000
_cell.length_b   1.000
_cell.length_c   1.000
_cell.angle_alpha   90.00
_cell.angle_beta   90.00
_cell.angle_gamma   90.00
#
_symmetry.space_group_name_H-M   'P 1'
#
loop_
_entity.id
_entity.type
_entity.pdbx_description
1 polymer ?
#
loop_
_entity_poly.entity_id
_entity_poly.type
_entity_poly.pdbx_seq_one_letter_code
_entity_poly.pdbx_strand_id
1 'polypeptide(L)'
;MVKNIVILFVLTFFSINVNSEATNKDDLQYTESTEELLVREVTIDTENHPGNKLYEKNCAVCHDGSVTKAPATNWLELMLPKAILRSMNEGIMQSQSSHLSNEEKTLIAEFLFKQKRSDFPQEVKINMCHKSKNNFDVKQAPAPYGWGYNTSRFYPKNVGGIDADNIKNLRLKWVFGFPYSQRARSEPLFALDSIFVGSQSGDIYALDLETGCVKWKFTASAEVRTGIVMDTWEEGKVPNFRPYIYFGDILANAYALDAQTGELVWKIRSDDHSNATLTATPSRYEDALFIPVSGLEVVAAADENYECCTFRGGVLAVEARTGRTLWKSYTIPLPGKYSGRTSVGTRTFGPSGAPVWNSPNIDKKRRYLYVGTGENYSTPADDSSDAIIAYNIDTGEEVWRRQTLSNDAWNLACMFKENPNCPIENGPDLDYSSSSILVKSIQEIFW
;
A
#
# COMPACT_ATOMS: atom_id res chain seq x y z
N MET A 1 20.98 21.50 -20.27
CA MET A 1 21.34 20.26 -19.57
C MET A 1 20.48 20.19 -18.31
N VAL A 2 19.31 19.61 -18.42
CA VAL A 2 18.40 19.41 -17.27
C VAL A 2 18.75 18.04 -16.71
N LYS A 3 19.28 18.00 -15.48
CA LYS A 3 19.47 16.74 -14.77
C LYS A 3 18.09 16.20 -14.40
N ASN A 4 17.74 15.06 -14.95
CA ASN A 4 16.55 14.32 -14.53
C ASN A 4 16.73 13.86 -13.10
N ILE A 5 16.15 14.60 -12.15
CA ILE A 5 16.06 14.21 -10.75
C ILE A 5 14.75 13.46 -10.60
N VAL A 6 14.82 12.14 -10.48
CA VAL A 6 13.66 11.33 -10.06
C VAL A 6 13.55 11.45 -8.56
N ILE A 7 12.60 12.26 -8.10
CA ILE A 7 12.31 12.42 -6.67
C ILE A 7 11.32 11.34 -6.26
N LEU A 8 11.77 10.38 -5.48
CA LEU A 8 10.91 9.40 -4.81
C LEU A 8 10.44 10.01 -3.48
N PHE A 9 9.13 10.18 -3.32
CA PHE A 9 8.54 10.80 -2.13
C PHE A 9 8.91 10.08 -0.84
N VAL A 10 9.34 10.87 0.10
CA VAL A 10 9.68 10.49 1.46
C VAL A 10 8.74 11.14 2.42
N LEU A 11 7.93 10.31 3.08
CA LEU A 11 7.35 10.69 4.35
C LEU A 11 8.48 10.71 5.40
N THR A 12 8.80 11.88 5.91
CA THR A 12 9.79 12.09 6.97
C THR A 12 9.38 11.35 8.24
N PHE A 13 10.10 10.29 8.58
CA PHE A 13 10.09 9.74 9.91
C PHE A 13 11.33 10.22 10.64
N PHE A 14 11.13 10.89 11.77
CA PHE A 14 12.20 11.23 12.67
C PHE A 14 12.79 9.97 13.32
N SER A 15 14.02 9.68 13.05
CA SER A 15 14.76 8.62 13.74
C SER A 15 15.48 9.24 14.93
N ILE A 16 15.16 8.80 16.13
CA ILE A 16 15.91 9.15 17.34
C ILE A 16 17.03 8.12 17.49
N ASN A 17 18.26 8.53 17.27
CA ASN A 17 19.42 7.75 17.64
C ASN A 17 19.67 7.91 19.14
N VAL A 18 19.33 6.93 19.94
CA VAL A 18 19.68 6.87 21.36
C VAL A 18 21.04 6.20 21.48
N ASN A 19 22.08 6.98 21.71
CA ASN A 19 23.36 6.45 22.15
C ASN A 19 23.23 6.04 23.62
N SER A 20 23.55 4.80 23.95
CA SER A 20 23.36 4.19 25.30
C SER A 20 24.26 4.74 26.41
N GLU A 21 25.04 5.80 26.15
CA GLU A 21 25.95 6.42 27.11
C GLU A 21 25.61 7.88 27.49
N ALA A 22 24.50 8.45 26.98
CA ALA A 22 24.15 9.83 27.29
C ALA A 22 23.55 9.96 28.70
N THR A 23 24.31 10.50 29.62
CA THR A 23 23.89 10.79 31.00
C THR A 23 23.34 12.21 31.20
N ASN A 24 23.22 13.03 30.15
CA ASN A 24 22.73 14.41 30.25
C ASN A 24 21.58 14.67 29.26
N LYS A 25 20.54 15.35 29.75
CA LYS A 25 19.33 15.70 28.98
C LYS A 25 19.54 16.68 27.82
N ASP A 26 20.71 17.27 27.69
CA ASP A 26 21.02 18.35 26.72
C ASP A 26 21.73 17.83 25.46
N ASP A 27 22.02 16.52 25.36
CA ASP A 27 22.76 15.94 24.23
C ASP A 27 21.89 15.26 23.17
N LEU A 28 20.59 15.58 23.07
CA LEU A 28 19.75 15.17 21.96
C LEU A 28 20.03 16.05 20.73
N GLN A 29 21.06 15.72 19.96
CA GLN A 29 21.26 16.31 18.64
C GLN A 29 20.31 15.63 17.64
N TYR A 30 19.37 16.41 17.12
CA TYR A 30 18.63 16.05 15.89
C TYR A 30 19.58 16.18 14.72
N THR A 31 20.00 15.05 14.14
CA THR A 31 20.71 15.08 12.86
C THR A 31 19.68 15.00 11.73
N GLU A 32 19.59 16.05 10.93
CA GLU A 32 18.94 16.08 9.63
C GLU A 32 19.70 15.16 8.65
N SER A 33 19.52 13.84 8.74
CA SER A 33 20.12 12.90 7.79
C SER A 33 19.06 11.98 7.17
N THR A 34 17.93 12.54 6.73
CA THR A 34 16.84 11.76 6.13
C THR A 34 16.80 11.83 4.60
N GLU A 35 17.52 12.70 3.95
CA GLU A 35 17.55 12.78 2.49
C GLU A 35 18.38 11.68 1.82
N GLU A 36 19.41 11.13 2.47
CA GLU A 36 20.28 10.10 1.89
C GLU A 36 19.67 8.69 1.82
N LEU A 37 18.66 8.39 2.63
CA LEU A 37 18.14 7.00 2.77
C LEU A 37 17.07 6.63 1.75
N LEU A 38 16.68 7.50 0.84
CA LEU A 38 15.47 7.33 0.04
C LEU A 38 15.64 7.51 -1.47
N VAL A 39 16.78 7.94 -1.91
CA VAL A 39 17.12 7.98 -3.33
C VAL A 39 17.92 6.73 -3.65
N ARG A 40 17.30 5.80 -4.39
CA ARG A 40 18.07 4.70 -4.97
C ARG A 40 19.16 5.30 -5.85
N GLU A 41 20.41 4.93 -5.59
CA GLU A 41 21.51 5.36 -6.43
C GLU A 41 21.30 4.86 -7.86
N VAL A 42 21.37 5.78 -8.82
CA VAL A 42 21.30 5.46 -10.25
C VAL A 42 22.71 5.15 -10.72
N THR A 43 22.98 3.87 -11.01
CA THR A 43 24.33 3.43 -11.43
C THR A 43 24.48 3.20 -12.93
N ILE A 44 23.43 3.50 -13.71
CA ILE A 44 23.42 3.39 -15.19
C ILE A 44 23.13 4.72 -15.84
N ASP A 45 23.56 4.88 -17.07
CA ASP A 45 23.09 5.96 -17.96
C ASP A 45 21.72 5.57 -18.54
N THR A 46 20.63 6.02 -17.93
CA THR A 46 19.27 5.62 -18.28
C THR A 46 18.88 5.99 -19.71
N GLU A 47 19.39 7.08 -20.25
CA GLU A 47 19.06 7.54 -21.63
C GLU A 47 19.71 6.64 -22.69
N ASN A 48 20.96 6.25 -22.48
CA ASN A 48 21.72 5.47 -23.46
C ASN A 48 21.76 3.97 -23.11
N HIS A 49 21.13 3.52 -22.01
CA HIS A 49 21.13 2.12 -21.62
C HIS A 49 20.41 1.24 -22.66
N PRO A 50 20.98 0.10 -23.07
CA PRO A 50 20.34 -0.81 -24.04
C PRO A 50 18.92 -1.23 -23.65
N GLY A 51 18.68 -1.39 -22.34
CA GLY A 51 17.37 -1.72 -21.76
C GLY A 51 16.31 -0.66 -22.04
N ASN A 52 16.66 0.62 -22.18
CA ASN A 52 15.74 1.68 -22.56
C ASN A 52 15.11 1.38 -23.93
N LYS A 53 15.93 1.15 -24.95
CA LYS A 53 15.44 0.83 -26.32
C LYS A 53 14.61 -0.45 -26.36
N LEU A 54 15.00 -1.46 -25.55
CA LEU A 54 14.24 -2.71 -25.44
C LEU A 54 12.88 -2.47 -24.78
N TYR A 55 12.84 -1.66 -23.72
CA TYR A 55 11.62 -1.29 -23.00
C TYR A 55 10.67 -0.50 -23.92
N GLU A 56 11.15 0.56 -24.54
CA GLU A 56 10.37 1.38 -25.48
C GLU A 56 9.74 0.54 -26.60
N LYS A 57 10.50 -0.36 -27.17
CA LYS A 57 10.03 -1.20 -28.28
C LYS A 57 8.99 -2.26 -27.84
N ASN A 58 9.14 -2.84 -26.66
CA ASN A 58 8.42 -4.06 -26.31
C ASN A 58 7.42 -3.89 -25.14
N CYS A 59 7.56 -2.85 -24.34
CA CYS A 59 6.84 -2.70 -23.08
C CYS A 59 6.06 -1.38 -23.00
N ALA A 60 6.67 -0.26 -23.40
CA ALA A 60 6.10 1.08 -23.23
C ALA A 60 4.69 1.19 -23.83
N VAL A 61 4.44 0.57 -24.98
CA VAL A 61 3.13 0.60 -25.66
C VAL A 61 1.94 0.21 -24.76
N CYS A 62 2.20 -0.58 -23.71
CA CYS A 62 1.17 -0.94 -22.73
C CYS A 62 1.38 -0.25 -21.37
N HIS A 63 2.64 0.08 -21.03
CA HIS A 63 3.01 0.58 -19.71
C HIS A 63 3.23 2.11 -19.68
N ASP A 64 2.91 2.83 -20.78
CA ASP A 64 2.88 4.29 -20.86
C ASP A 64 1.61 4.93 -20.26
N GLY A 65 0.67 4.11 -19.78
CA GLY A 65 -0.63 4.54 -19.27
C GLY A 65 -1.79 4.40 -20.26
N SER A 66 -1.51 4.08 -21.53
CA SER A 66 -2.55 3.90 -22.55
C SER A 66 -3.43 2.67 -22.35
N VAL A 67 -2.90 1.65 -21.68
CA VAL A 67 -3.63 0.43 -21.32
C VAL A 67 -3.98 0.44 -19.84
N THR A 68 -5.23 0.70 -19.51
CA THR A 68 -5.71 0.89 -18.14
C THR A 68 -5.35 -0.26 -17.17
N LYS A 69 -5.30 -1.50 -17.64
CA LYS A 69 -4.94 -2.66 -16.80
C LYS A 69 -3.43 -2.90 -16.65
N ALA A 70 -2.61 -2.23 -17.43
CA ALA A 70 -1.16 -2.33 -17.33
C ALA A 70 -0.65 -1.30 -16.32
N PRO A 71 0.15 -1.71 -15.30
CA PRO A 71 0.78 -0.76 -14.40
C PRO A 71 1.64 0.23 -15.20
N ALA A 72 1.52 1.53 -14.90
CA ALA A 72 2.34 2.54 -15.55
C ALA A 72 3.84 2.35 -15.22
N THR A 73 4.73 2.88 -16.06
CA THR A 73 6.19 2.71 -15.97
C THR A 73 6.74 3.07 -14.59
N ASN A 74 6.24 4.15 -13.98
CA ASN A 74 6.64 4.58 -12.63
C ASN A 74 6.44 3.50 -11.55
N TRP A 75 5.43 2.64 -11.71
CA TRP A 75 5.23 1.49 -10.84
C TRP A 75 6.27 0.40 -11.05
N LEU A 76 6.61 0.13 -12.31
CA LEU A 76 7.62 -0.87 -12.66
C LEU A 76 8.99 -0.46 -12.12
N GLU A 77 9.30 0.83 -12.13
CA GLU A 77 10.53 1.39 -11.56
C GLU A 77 10.63 1.21 -10.04
N LEU A 78 9.52 1.04 -9.32
CA LEU A 78 9.50 0.76 -7.89
C LEU A 78 9.70 -0.73 -7.57
N MET A 79 9.56 -1.60 -8.56
CA MET A 79 9.70 -3.05 -8.36
C MET A 79 11.16 -3.47 -8.24
N LEU A 80 11.40 -4.52 -7.47
CA LEU A 80 12.72 -5.16 -7.43
C LEU A 80 13.02 -5.92 -8.73
N PRO A 81 14.28 -5.99 -9.18
CA PRO A 81 14.66 -6.70 -10.40
C PRO A 81 14.16 -8.14 -10.45
N LYS A 82 14.20 -8.85 -9.32
CA LYS A 82 13.67 -10.21 -9.20
C LYS A 82 12.18 -10.30 -9.50
N ALA A 83 11.39 -9.31 -9.08
CA ALA A 83 9.95 -9.27 -9.37
C ALA A 83 9.68 -8.97 -10.84
N ILE A 84 10.44 -8.05 -11.44
CA ILE A 84 10.37 -7.72 -12.87
C ILE A 84 10.73 -8.97 -13.71
N LEU A 85 11.86 -9.61 -13.43
CA LEU A 85 12.32 -10.81 -14.13
C LEU A 85 11.35 -11.98 -13.98
N ARG A 86 10.81 -12.20 -12.76
CA ARG A 86 9.80 -13.22 -12.52
C ARG A 86 8.54 -12.97 -13.34
N SER A 87 8.07 -11.71 -13.41
CA SER A 87 6.90 -11.35 -14.22
C SER A 87 7.08 -11.73 -15.69
N MET A 88 8.29 -11.55 -16.25
CA MET A 88 8.63 -11.85 -17.62
C MET A 88 8.93 -13.33 -17.87
N ASN A 89 9.41 -14.09 -16.89
CA ASN A 89 9.81 -15.48 -17.08
C ASN A 89 8.72 -16.50 -16.73
N GLU A 90 7.94 -16.22 -15.68
CA GLU A 90 7.00 -17.17 -15.07
C GLU A 90 5.63 -16.53 -14.79
N GLY A 91 5.52 -15.20 -14.91
CA GLY A 91 4.36 -14.42 -14.50
C GLY A 91 3.51 -13.92 -15.67
N ILE A 92 2.75 -12.86 -15.38
CA ILE A 92 1.73 -12.31 -16.28
C ILE A 92 2.30 -11.78 -17.60
N MET A 93 3.58 -11.39 -17.65
CA MET A 93 4.27 -10.88 -18.85
C MET A 93 5.00 -11.98 -19.63
N GLN A 94 4.89 -13.24 -19.25
CA GLN A 94 5.61 -14.34 -19.90
C GLN A 94 5.34 -14.42 -21.40
N SER A 95 4.07 -14.35 -21.81
CA SER A 95 3.71 -14.41 -23.24
C SER A 95 4.22 -13.20 -24.04
N GLN A 96 4.10 -12.00 -23.45
CA GLN A 96 4.51 -10.75 -24.11
C GLN A 96 6.04 -10.64 -24.24
N SER A 97 6.77 -11.27 -23.35
CA SER A 97 8.24 -11.26 -23.34
C SER A 97 8.89 -12.56 -23.83
N SER A 98 8.10 -13.51 -24.37
CA SER A 98 8.59 -14.83 -24.81
C SER A 98 9.63 -14.79 -25.92
N HIS A 99 9.62 -13.76 -26.74
CA HIS A 99 10.55 -13.51 -27.83
C HIS A 99 11.88 -12.89 -27.39
N LEU A 100 11.97 -12.42 -26.13
CA LEU A 100 13.17 -11.81 -25.56
C LEU A 100 14.07 -12.87 -24.92
N SER A 101 15.36 -12.76 -25.15
CA SER A 101 16.36 -13.55 -24.45
C SER A 101 16.45 -13.19 -22.97
N ASN A 102 17.04 -14.07 -22.16
CA ASN A 102 17.24 -13.77 -20.74
C ASN A 102 18.13 -12.55 -20.50
N GLU A 103 19.08 -12.30 -21.40
CA GLU A 103 19.94 -11.11 -21.34
C GLU A 103 19.11 -9.82 -21.61
N GLU A 104 18.30 -9.82 -22.66
CA GLU A 104 17.42 -8.67 -22.96
C GLU A 104 16.43 -8.38 -21.82
N LYS A 105 15.86 -9.42 -21.22
CA LYS A 105 15.00 -9.27 -20.01
C LYS A 105 15.77 -8.66 -18.84
N THR A 106 17.04 -9.05 -18.67
CA THR A 106 17.90 -8.50 -17.62
C THR A 106 18.23 -7.03 -17.89
N LEU A 107 18.53 -6.64 -19.12
CA LEU A 107 18.75 -5.24 -19.51
C LEU A 107 17.51 -4.37 -19.26
N ILE A 108 16.29 -4.90 -19.53
CA ILE A 108 15.04 -4.22 -19.18
C ILE A 108 14.91 -4.05 -17.65
N ALA A 109 15.27 -5.08 -16.88
CA ALA A 109 15.22 -4.99 -15.41
C ALA A 109 16.24 -3.99 -14.87
N GLU A 110 17.45 -3.90 -15.44
CA GLU A 110 18.46 -2.89 -15.12
C GLU A 110 17.95 -1.48 -15.40
N PHE A 111 17.36 -1.27 -16.56
CA PHE A 111 16.79 0.02 -16.96
C PHE A 111 15.68 0.47 -15.99
N LEU A 112 14.71 -0.39 -15.72
CA LEU A 112 13.59 -0.07 -14.80
C LEU A 112 14.07 0.12 -13.37
N PHE A 113 15.02 -0.68 -12.92
CA PHE A 113 15.59 -0.57 -11.56
C PHE A 113 16.65 0.54 -11.45
N LYS A 114 17.12 1.09 -12.57
CA LYS A 114 18.14 2.14 -12.68
C LYS A 114 19.50 1.76 -12.07
N GLN A 115 19.81 0.46 -12.00
CA GLN A 115 21.07 -0.07 -11.49
C GLN A 115 21.60 -1.20 -12.36
N LYS A 116 22.93 -1.37 -12.35
CA LYS A 116 23.60 -2.50 -13.01
C LYS A 116 23.22 -3.80 -12.32
N ARG A 117 23.21 -4.90 -13.08
CA ARG A 117 22.96 -6.26 -12.56
C ARG A 117 23.90 -6.64 -11.41
N SER A 118 25.16 -6.18 -11.43
CA SER A 118 26.10 -6.39 -10.33
C SER A 118 25.63 -5.82 -9.00
N ASP A 119 24.81 -4.77 -9.05
CA ASP A 119 24.33 -4.03 -7.88
C ASP A 119 22.95 -4.54 -7.41
N PHE A 120 22.38 -5.53 -8.13
CA PHE A 120 21.12 -6.14 -7.73
C PHE A 120 21.22 -6.82 -6.37
N PRO A 121 20.18 -6.72 -5.54
CA PRO A 121 20.16 -7.37 -4.25
C PRO A 121 20.41 -8.87 -4.35
N GLN A 122 21.41 -9.37 -3.61
CA GLN A 122 21.78 -10.78 -3.60
C GLN A 122 20.78 -11.62 -2.81
N GLU A 123 20.60 -12.89 -3.17
CA GLU A 123 19.68 -13.78 -2.47
C GLU A 123 20.12 -13.99 -1.01
N VAL A 124 19.21 -13.69 -0.08
CA VAL A 124 19.43 -13.86 1.35
C VAL A 124 18.81 -15.19 1.79
N LYS A 125 19.62 -16.02 2.47
CA LYS A 125 19.14 -17.29 3.04
C LYS A 125 18.17 -16.99 4.21
N ILE A 126 16.93 -17.44 4.08
CA ILE A 126 15.90 -17.32 5.11
C ILE A 126 16.01 -18.48 6.08
N ASN A 127 15.89 -18.20 7.39
CA ASN A 127 15.84 -19.21 8.42
C ASN A 127 14.45 -19.87 8.47
N MET A 128 14.26 -20.96 7.73
CA MET A 128 13.01 -21.74 7.76
C MET A 128 12.90 -22.54 9.05
N CYS A 129 11.68 -22.67 9.58
CA CYS A 129 11.42 -23.48 10.76
C CYS A 129 11.70 -24.96 10.50
N HIS A 130 12.23 -25.64 11.52
CA HIS A 130 12.27 -27.10 11.50
C HIS A 130 10.82 -27.65 11.51
N LYS A 131 10.58 -28.82 10.91
CA LYS A 131 9.25 -29.43 10.79
C LYS A 131 8.47 -29.50 12.11
N SER A 132 9.14 -29.70 13.24
CA SER A 132 8.53 -29.74 14.58
C SER A 132 8.00 -28.37 15.09
N LYS A 133 8.40 -27.26 14.45
CA LYS A 133 7.99 -25.87 14.76
C LYS A 133 7.07 -25.28 13.70
N ASN A 134 6.61 -26.09 12.75
CA ASN A 134 5.75 -25.64 11.66
C ASN A 134 4.24 -25.82 11.95
N ASN A 135 3.89 -25.94 13.24
CA ASN A 135 2.52 -26.09 13.68
C ASN A 135 1.87 -24.71 13.90
N PHE A 136 0.54 -24.68 13.78
CA PHE A 136 -0.29 -23.51 14.00
C PHE A 136 -1.30 -23.82 15.12
N ASP A 137 -1.37 -22.97 16.14
CA ASP A 137 -2.39 -23.11 17.18
C ASP A 137 -3.71 -22.45 16.74
N VAL A 138 -4.58 -23.24 16.13
CA VAL A 138 -5.89 -22.78 15.63
C VAL A 138 -6.83 -22.27 16.70
N LYS A 139 -6.50 -22.43 18.00
CA LYS A 139 -7.29 -21.87 19.10
C LYS A 139 -6.97 -20.40 19.35
N GLN A 140 -5.78 -19.95 18.93
CA GLN A 140 -5.39 -18.55 19.05
C GLN A 140 -5.98 -17.74 17.88
N ALA A 141 -7.07 -17.06 18.17
CA ALA A 141 -7.76 -16.21 17.19
C ALA A 141 -7.03 -14.88 16.97
N PRO A 142 -7.18 -14.24 15.80
CA PRO A 142 -6.66 -12.90 15.57
C PRO A 142 -7.45 -11.85 16.34
N ALA A 143 -6.86 -10.68 16.56
CA ALA A 143 -7.62 -9.51 16.95
C ALA A 143 -8.74 -9.25 15.91
N PRO A 144 -9.95 -8.87 16.36
CA PRO A 144 -11.15 -8.91 15.51
C PRO A 144 -11.24 -7.81 14.45
N TYR A 145 -10.23 -6.98 14.30
CA TYR A 145 -10.23 -5.82 13.40
C TYR A 145 -8.92 -5.76 12.61
N GLY A 146 -9.00 -5.14 11.42
CA GLY A 146 -7.84 -4.93 10.57
C GLY A 146 -6.82 -3.99 11.19
N TRP A 147 -6.74 -2.75 10.74
CA TRP A 147 -5.82 -1.75 11.29
C TRP A 147 -6.15 -1.39 12.75
N GLY A 148 -5.20 -1.59 13.66
CA GLY A 148 -5.35 -1.37 15.10
C GLY A 148 -6.19 -2.43 15.80
N TYR A 149 -6.40 -2.27 17.12
CA TYR A 149 -7.04 -3.28 17.99
C TYR A 149 -8.57 -3.31 17.88
N ASN A 150 -9.21 -2.14 17.72
CA ASN A 150 -10.67 -2.01 17.67
C ASN A 150 -11.10 -0.77 16.88
N THR A 151 -12.42 -0.52 16.78
CA THR A 151 -12.97 0.63 16.03
C THR A 151 -12.63 1.99 16.64
N SER A 152 -12.21 2.06 17.90
CA SER A 152 -11.69 3.27 18.54
C SER A 152 -10.17 3.42 18.39
N ARG A 153 -9.49 2.47 17.73
CA ARG A 153 -8.03 2.45 17.50
C ARG A 153 -7.21 2.56 18.79
N PHE A 154 -7.78 2.11 19.89
CA PHE A 154 -7.19 2.16 21.22
C PHE A 154 -6.83 0.76 21.71
N TYR A 155 -5.59 0.58 22.18
CA TYR A 155 -5.12 -0.62 22.85
C TYR A 155 -5.34 -0.48 24.36
N PRO A 156 -6.26 -1.24 24.96
CA PRO A 156 -6.45 -1.20 26.39
C PRO A 156 -5.20 -1.69 27.13
N LYS A 157 -4.92 -1.11 28.30
CA LYS A 157 -3.74 -1.43 29.13
C LYS A 157 -3.53 -2.93 29.37
N ASN A 158 -4.60 -3.69 29.48
CA ASN A 158 -4.56 -5.13 29.78
C ASN A 158 -4.38 -6.03 28.53
N VAL A 159 -4.41 -5.50 27.32
CA VAL A 159 -4.35 -6.32 26.09
C VAL A 159 -2.92 -6.76 25.81
N GLY A 160 -1.95 -5.88 25.90
CA GLY A 160 -0.55 -6.19 25.60
C GLY A 160 0.25 -6.67 26.82
N GLY A 161 -0.32 -6.64 28.03
CA GLY A 161 0.37 -6.97 29.25
C GLY A 161 1.53 -6.02 29.61
N ILE A 162 1.70 -4.92 28.87
CA ILE A 162 2.77 -3.93 29.05
C ILE A 162 2.20 -2.70 29.73
N ASP A 163 2.87 -2.24 30.79
CA ASP A 163 2.54 -1.02 31.52
C ASP A 163 3.80 -0.27 31.98
N ALA A 164 3.61 0.87 32.66
CA ALA A 164 4.71 1.71 33.12
C ALA A 164 5.65 0.99 34.10
N ASP A 165 5.15 -0.01 34.83
CA ASP A 165 5.94 -0.74 35.83
C ASP A 165 6.81 -1.83 35.21
N ASN A 166 6.32 -2.49 34.15
CA ASN A 166 6.98 -3.64 33.57
C ASN A 166 7.71 -3.36 32.24
N ILE A 167 7.48 -2.21 31.57
CA ILE A 167 8.13 -1.86 30.30
C ILE A 167 9.67 -1.91 30.41
N LYS A 168 10.24 -1.54 31.55
CA LYS A 168 11.70 -1.63 31.83
C LYS A 168 12.25 -3.04 31.83
N ASN A 169 11.39 -4.05 31.95
CA ASN A 169 11.75 -5.47 31.99
C ASN A 169 11.73 -6.12 30.60
N LEU A 170 11.33 -5.40 29.55
CA LEU A 170 11.36 -5.93 28.20
C LEU A 170 12.77 -6.37 27.80
N ARG A 171 12.86 -7.50 27.12
CA ARG A 171 14.08 -8.06 26.55
C ARG A 171 13.84 -8.42 25.09
N LEU A 172 14.83 -8.16 24.24
CA LEU A 172 14.81 -8.62 22.87
C LEU A 172 14.73 -10.14 22.83
N LYS A 173 13.68 -10.69 22.25
CA LYS A 173 13.47 -12.13 22.10
C LYS A 173 14.14 -12.64 20.83
N TRP A 174 13.83 -12.03 19.69
CA TRP A 174 14.42 -12.27 18.39
C TRP A 174 14.21 -11.07 17.47
N VAL A 175 14.90 -11.06 16.34
CA VAL A 175 14.77 -10.06 15.29
C VAL A 175 14.70 -10.77 13.93
N PHE A 176 13.84 -10.27 13.05
CA PHE A 176 13.74 -10.72 11.68
C PHE A 176 14.05 -9.58 10.72
N GLY A 177 15.10 -9.71 9.91
CA GLY A 177 15.44 -8.78 8.85
C GLY A 177 14.69 -9.14 7.56
N PHE A 178 13.92 -8.23 7.02
CA PHE A 178 13.25 -8.44 5.73
C PHE A 178 14.27 -8.40 4.59
N PRO A 179 14.46 -9.50 3.84
CA PRO A 179 15.35 -9.49 2.69
C PRO A 179 14.94 -8.41 1.67
N TYR A 180 15.92 -7.68 1.14
CA TYR A 180 15.74 -6.65 0.10
C TYR A 180 14.80 -5.50 0.48
N SER A 181 14.58 -5.26 1.76
CA SER A 181 13.67 -4.22 2.24
C SER A 181 14.42 -3.15 3.00
N GLN A 182 14.21 -1.90 2.62
CA GLN A 182 14.72 -0.72 3.31
C GLN A 182 13.66 -0.13 4.25
N ARG A 183 12.42 -0.60 4.16
CA ARG A 183 11.27 -0.11 4.94
C ARG A 183 10.31 -1.25 5.28
N ALA A 184 9.70 -1.17 6.46
CA ALA A 184 8.67 -2.08 6.92
C ALA A 184 7.38 -1.27 7.17
N ARG A 185 6.39 -1.42 6.28
CA ARG A 185 5.14 -0.65 6.34
C ARG A 185 3.92 -1.49 6.65
N SER A 186 4.00 -2.81 6.44
CA SER A 186 2.91 -3.73 6.72
C SER A 186 2.73 -3.90 8.21
N GLU A 187 1.53 -3.63 8.74
CA GLU A 187 1.19 -3.94 10.12
C GLU A 187 1.16 -5.46 10.31
N PRO A 188 1.90 -6.01 11.29
CA PRO A 188 1.90 -7.44 11.56
C PRO A 188 0.60 -7.90 12.21
N LEU A 189 0.13 -9.08 11.84
CA LEU A 189 -1.00 -9.76 12.46
C LEU A 189 -0.50 -10.89 13.38
N PHE A 190 -1.02 -10.93 14.60
CA PHE A 190 -0.75 -11.98 15.58
C PHE A 190 -1.92 -12.96 15.64
N ALA A 191 -1.73 -14.21 15.26
CA ALA A 191 -2.71 -15.29 15.33
C ALA A 191 -2.02 -16.63 15.12
N LEU A 192 -2.67 -17.72 15.51
CA LEU A 192 -2.22 -19.09 15.22
C LEU A 192 -0.80 -19.38 15.73
N ASP A 193 -0.40 -18.81 16.87
CA ASP A 193 0.97 -18.87 17.39
C ASP A 193 2.02 -18.41 16.36
N SER A 194 1.65 -17.37 15.61
CA SER A 194 2.44 -16.87 14.48
C SER A 194 2.28 -15.36 14.32
N ILE A 195 3.24 -14.78 13.60
CA ILE A 195 3.20 -13.40 13.12
C ILE A 195 3.13 -13.45 11.60
N PHE A 196 2.07 -12.86 11.03
CA PHE A 196 1.92 -12.69 9.59
C PHE A 196 2.26 -11.26 9.23
N VAL A 197 3.18 -11.07 8.28
CA VAL A 197 3.65 -9.73 7.91
C VAL A 197 4.09 -9.67 6.45
N GLY A 198 3.77 -8.56 5.78
CA GLY A 198 4.20 -8.27 4.44
C GLY A 198 5.53 -7.51 4.40
N SER A 199 6.15 -7.45 3.24
CA SER A 199 7.44 -6.77 3.04
C SER A 199 7.47 -5.93 1.77
N GLN A 200 8.46 -5.05 1.70
CA GLN A 200 8.75 -4.25 0.50
C GLN A 200 9.12 -5.11 -0.71
N SER A 201 9.71 -6.28 -0.49
CA SER A 201 10.03 -7.23 -1.57
C SER A 201 8.80 -7.97 -2.13
N GLY A 202 7.62 -7.74 -1.56
CA GLY A 202 6.39 -8.45 -1.93
C GLY A 202 6.26 -9.81 -1.25
N ASP A 203 7.19 -10.20 -0.40
CA ASP A 203 7.09 -11.44 0.35
C ASP A 203 6.18 -11.28 1.57
N ILE A 204 5.31 -12.26 1.78
CA ILE A 204 4.50 -12.45 2.99
C ILE A 204 5.14 -13.58 3.78
N TYR A 205 5.31 -13.37 5.06
CA TYR A 205 5.90 -14.35 5.97
C TYR A 205 4.91 -14.75 7.06
N ALA A 206 4.84 -16.05 7.36
CA ALA A 206 4.36 -16.54 8.64
C ALA A 206 5.59 -16.88 9.49
N LEU A 207 5.79 -16.11 10.56
CA LEU A 207 6.90 -16.29 11.49
C LEU A 207 6.41 -17.01 12.75
N ASP A 208 7.18 -17.94 13.26
CA ASP A 208 6.92 -18.57 14.56
C ASP A 208 7.05 -17.52 15.67
N LEU A 209 6.06 -17.40 16.53
CA LEU A 209 5.99 -16.38 17.59
C LEU A 209 7.13 -16.51 18.61
N GLU A 210 7.61 -17.75 18.86
CA GLU A 210 8.63 -18.00 19.86
C GLU A 210 10.05 -17.78 19.34
N THR A 211 10.32 -18.15 18.08
CA THR A 211 11.70 -18.22 17.56
C THR A 211 11.98 -17.27 16.41
N GLY A 212 10.95 -16.69 15.78
CA GLY A 212 11.08 -15.84 14.60
C GLY A 212 11.48 -16.59 13.33
N CYS A 213 11.54 -17.94 13.34
CA CYS A 213 11.80 -18.69 12.10
C CYS A 213 10.59 -18.61 11.17
N VAL A 214 10.81 -18.80 9.87
CA VAL A 214 9.76 -18.73 8.83
C VAL A 214 9.05 -20.08 8.73
N LYS A 215 7.77 -20.12 9.04
CA LYS A 215 6.91 -21.30 8.86
C LYS A 215 6.60 -21.50 7.38
N TRP A 216 6.19 -20.45 6.69
CA TRP A 216 6.04 -20.41 5.23
C TRP A 216 6.26 -18.99 4.69
N LYS A 217 6.48 -18.90 3.40
CA LYS A 217 6.63 -17.66 2.65
C LYS A 217 5.80 -17.73 1.36
N PHE A 218 5.06 -16.68 1.07
CA PHE A 218 4.40 -16.44 -0.22
C PHE A 218 4.98 -15.17 -0.85
N THR A 219 5.05 -15.11 -2.18
CA THR A 219 5.52 -13.90 -2.88
C THR A 219 4.40 -13.32 -3.73
N ALA A 220 3.93 -12.12 -3.37
CA ALA A 220 2.98 -11.32 -4.13
C ALA A 220 3.58 -10.76 -5.43
N SER A 221 2.78 -10.04 -6.21
CA SER A 221 3.26 -9.46 -7.47
C SER A 221 4.19 -8.27 -7.26
N ALA A 222 4.01 -7.52 -6.16
CA ALA A 222 4.78 -6.33 -5.81
C ALA A 222 4.81 -6.11 -4.29
N GLU A 223 5.40 -4.98 -3.87
CA GLU A 223 5.48 -4.56 -2.45
C GLU A 223 4.12 -4.67 -1.76
N VAL A 224 4.11 -5.24 -0.55
CA VAL A 224 2.95 -5.29 0.33
C VAL A 224 3.11 -4.24 1.43
N ARG A 225 2.34 -3.17 1.33
CA ARG A 225 2.30 -2.07 2.33
C ARG A 225 1.13 -2.22 3.30
N THR A 226 0.07 -2.88 2.86
CA THR A 226 -1.11 -3.08 3.71
C THR A 226 -0.75 -3.94 4.91
N GLY A 227 -1.42 -3.74 6.04
CA GLY A 227 -1.43 -4.73 7.10
C GLY A 227 -2.11 -6.02 6.65
N ILE A 228 -1.92 -7.06 7.41
CA ILE A 228 -2.54 -8.37 7.19
C ILE A 228 -3.80 -8.47 8.02
N VAL A 229 -4.92 -8.88 7.44
CA VAL A 229 -6.15 -9.21 8.16
C VAL A 229 -6.50 -10.67 7.98
N MET A 230 -7.29 -11.25 8.88
CA MET A 230 -7.64 -12.67 8.89
C MET A 230 -9.13 -12.85 9.18
N ASP A 231 -9.67 -14.01 8.79
CA ASP A 231 -10.95 -14.48 9.32
C ASP A 231 -10.93 -14.51 10.85
N THR A 232 -12.06 -14.22 11.47
CA THR A 232 -12.17 -14.13 12.92
C THR A 232 -13.02 -15.27 13.48
N TRP A 233 -12.69 -15.75 14.68
CA TRP A 233 -13.45 -16.71 15.46
C TRP A 233 -13.30 -16.43 16.96
N GLU A 234 -13.99 -17.18 17.79
CA GLU A 234 -13.90 -17.04 19.23
C GLU A 234 -12.57 -17.61 19.76
N GLU A 235 -11.86 -16.81 20.55
CA GLU A 235 -10.60 -17.22 21.19
C GLU A 235 -10.78 -18.52 21.99
N GLY A 236 -9.84 -19.43 21.87
CA GLY A 236 -9.86 -20.75 22.52
C GLY A 236 -10.70 -21.80 21.78
N LYS A 237 -11.47 -21.42 20.74
CA LYS A 237 -12.23 -22.36 19.93
C LYS A 237 -11.47 -22.75 18.66
N VAL A 238 -11.75 -23.95 18.18
CA VAL A 238 -11.29 -24.38 16.85
C VAL A 238 -12.33 -23.95 15.82
N PRO A 239 -11.94 -23.13 14.81
CA PRO A 239 -12.88 -22.74 13.77
C PRO A 239 -13.33 -23.96 12.95
N ASN A 240 -14.57 -23.94 12.50
CA ASN A 240 -15.12 -24.97 11.60
C ASN A 240 -14.82 -24.70 10.13
N PHE A 241 -13.88 -23.80 9.85
CA PHE A 241 -13.41 -23.41 8.52
C PHE A 241 -11.88 -23.27 8.53
N ARG A 242 -11.27 -23.27 7.34
CA ARG A 242 -9.85 -22.96 7.18
C ARG A 242 -9.66 -21.43 7.23
N PRO A 243 -8.88 -20.89 8.18
CA PRO A 243 -8.62 -19.44 8.26
C PRO A 243 -7.84 -18.93 7.05
N TYR A 244 -8.28 -17.81 6.47
CA TYR A 244 -7.56 -17.11 5.41
C TYR A 244 -7.02 -15.79 5.91
N ILE A 245 -5.87 -15.39 5.38
CA ILE A 245 -5.33 -14.04 5.52
C ILE A 245 -5.57 -13.25 4.24
N TYR A 246 -5.75 -11.94 4.41
CA TYR A 246 -6.06 -11.01 3.32
C TYR A 246 -5.12 -9.81 3.38
N PHE A 247 -4.68 -9.33 2.22
CA PHE A 247 -3.80 -8.18 2.08
C PHE A 247 -3.85 -7.64 0.65
N GLY A 248 -3.19 -6.49 0.42
CA GLY A 248 -3.04 -5.89 -0.91
C GLY A 248 -1.59 -5.55 -1.25
N ASP A 249 -1.28 -5.49 -2.54
CA ASP A 249 0.01 -5.00 -3.03
C ASP A 249 -0.12 -3.63 -3.72
N ILE A 250 1.02 -2.99 -3.98
CA ILE A 250 1.08 -1.66 -4.60
C ILE A 250 0.62 -1.64 -6.07
N LEU A 251 0.44 -2.78 -6.72
CA LEU A 251 -0.15 -2.89 -8.06
C LEU A 251 -1.66 -3.08 -8.02
N ALA A 252 -2.32 -2.70 -6.93
CA ALA A 252 -3.76 -2.83 -6.70
C ALA A 252 -4.30 -4.26 -6.76
N ASN A 253 -3.48 -5.29 -6.52
CA ASN A 253 -3.96 -6.64 -6.34
C ASN A 253 -4.30 -6.89 -4.88
N ALA A 254 -5.46 -7.50 -4.64
CA ALA A 254 -5.86 -8.05 -3.35
C ALA A 254 -5.76 -9.57 -3.39
N TYR A 255 -5.43 -10.16 -2.25
CA TYR A 255 -5.12 -11.59 -2.11
C TYR A 255 -5.84 -12.20 -0.92
N ALA A 256 -6.18 -13.49 -1.05
CA ALA A 256 -6.43 -14.37 0.07
C ALA A 256 -5.47 -15.55 0.01
N LEU A 257 -4.84 -15.87 1.14
CA LEU A 257 -4.02 -17.07 1.31
C LEU A 257 -4.60 -17.93 2.43
N ASP A 258 -4.43 -19.24 2.33
CA ASP A 258 -4.60 -20.13 3.47
C ASP A 258 -3.56 -19.77 4.54
N ALA A 259 -4.02 -19.46 5.75
CA ALA A 259 -3.14 -18.97 6.81
C ALA A 259 -2.14 -20.01 7.31
N GLN A 260 -2.45 -21.32 7.19
CA GLN A 260 -1.59 -22.38 7.68
C GLN A 260 -0.59 -22.85 6.63
N THR A 261 -0.91 -22.73 5.34
CA THR A 261 -0.04 -23.25 4.27
C THR A 261 0.64 -22.16 3.44
N GLY A 262 0.10 -20.94 3.44
CA GLY A 262 0.54 -19.86 2.56
C GLY A 262 0.09 -20.05 1.10
N GLU A 263 -0.74 -21.04 0.81
CA GLU A 263 -1.26 -21.29 -0.54
C GLU A 263 -2.25 -20.20 -0.98
N LEU A 264 -2.13 -19.79 -2.23
CA LEU A 264 -3.03 -18.80 -2.83
C LEU A 264 -4.43 -19.37 -2.99
N VAL A 265 -5.42 -18.71 -2.40
CA VAL A 265 -6.84 -19.03 -2.56
C VAL A 265 -7.43 -18.24 -3.71
N TRP A 266 -7.27 -16.92 -3.67
CA TRP A 266 -7.65 -16.04 -4.78
C TRP A 266 -6.77 -14.80 -4.85
N LYS A 267 -6.71 -14.23 -6.05
CA LYS A 267 -6.09 -12.94 -6.36
C LYS A 267 -7.00 -12.19 -7.30
N ILE A 268 -7.28 -10.94 -7.01
CA ILE A 268 -8.07 -10.03 -7.86
C ILE A 268 -7.36 -8.70 -8.01
N ARG A 269 -7.66 -7.97 -9.08
CA ARG A 269 -7.29 -6.56 -9.20
C ARG A 269 -8.44 -5.69 -8.69
N SER A 270 -8.13 -4.73 -7.80
CA SER A 270 -9.14 -3.93 -7.11
C SER A 270 -9.66 -2.76 -7.95
N ASP A 271 -8.85 -2.27 -8.89
CA ASP A 271 -9.22 -1.21 -9.83
C ASP A 271 -8.48 -1.38 -11.15
N ASP A 272 -9.13 -1.01 -12.26
CA ASP A 272 -8.54 -1.12 -13.61
C ASP A 272 -7.63 0.06 -13.97
N HIS A 273 -7.63 1.17 -13.21
CA HIS A 273 -6.77 2.31 -13.49
C HIS A 273 -5.29 1.95 -13.35
N SER A 274 -4.44 2.39 -14.30
CA SER A 274 -3.02 2.04 -14.36
C SER A 274 -2.22 2.50 -13.13
N ASN A 275 -2.62 3.60 -12.51
CA ASN A 275 -2.02 4.16 -11.32
C ASN A 275 -2.75 3.78 -10.00
N ALA A 276 -3.71 2.87 -10.05
CA ALA A 276 -4.35 2.37 -8.83
C ALA A 276 -3.36 1.59 -7.95
N THR A 277 -3.52 1.72 -6.63
CA THR A 277 -2.67 1.07 -5.63
C THR A 277 -3.45 0.69 -4.38
N LEU A 278 -2.93 -0.27 -3.60
CA LEU A 278 -3.41 -0.58 -2.26
C LEU A 278 -2.30 -0.28 -1.26
N THR A 279 -2.52 0.71 -0.41
CA THR A 279 -1.57 1.12 0.63
C THR A 279 -2.14 0.98 2.04
N ALA A 280 -3.46 1.02 2.17
CA ALA A 280 -4.17 0.88 3.45
C ALA A 280 -4.66 -0.55 3.68
N THR A 281 -4.74 -0.93 4.96
CA THR A 281 -5.17 -2.26 5.40
C THR A 281 -6.67 -2.44 5.12
N PRO A 282 -7.09 -3.53 4.46
CA PRO A 282 -8.51 -3.85 4.29
C PRO A 282 -9.21 -4.05 5.62
N SER A 283 -10.53 -3.93 5.64
CA SER A 283 -11.34 -4.25 6.83
C SER A 283 -12.23 -5.46 6.55
N ARG A 284 -12.28 -6.40 7.49
CA ARG A 284 -13.04 -7.64 7.40
C ARG A 284 -14.27 -7.58 8.33
N TYR A 285 -15.46 -7.82 7.78
CA TYR A 285 -16.68 -7.92 8.59
C TYR A 285 -17.70 -8.86 7.97
N GLU A 286 -18.30 -9.74 8.76
CA GLU A 286 -19.17 -10.82 8.29
C GLU A 286 -18.50 -11.59 7.13
N ASP A 287 -19.14 -11.72 5.99
CA ASP A 287 -18.59 -12.39 4.81
C ASP A 287 -17.88 -11.44 3.83
N ALA A 288 -17.79 -10.17 4.15
CA ALA A 288 -17.22 -9.15 3.28
C ALA A 288 -15.81 -8.71 3.68
N LEU A 289 -14.98 -8.41 2.70
CA LEU A 289 -13.71 -7.71 2.81
C LEU A 289 -13.84 -6.37 2.07
N PHE A 290 -13.58 -5.27 2.79
CA PHE A 290 -13.63 -3.91 2.27
C PHE A 290 -12.22 -3.42 1.99
N ILE A 291 -11.91 -3.20 0.72
CA ILE A 291 -10.58 -2.90 0.21
C ILE A 291 -10.54 -1.43 -0.18
N PRO A 292 -9.80 -0.58 0.54
CA PRO A 292 -9.63 0.83 0.17
C PRO A 292 -8.71 0.93 -1.05
N VAL A 293 -9.09 1.78 -2.01
CA VAL A 293 -8.37 1.97 -3.26
C VAL A 293 -7.80 3.39 -3.32
N SER A 294 -6.50 3.46 -3.42
CA SER A 294 -5.71 4.66 -3.60
C SER A 294 -5.05 4.70 -4.98
N GLY A 295 -4.38 5.79 -5.31
CA GLY A 295 -3.66 5.94 -6.58
C GLY A 295 -2.39 6.74 -6.46
N LEU A 296 -1.45 6.50 -7.36
CA LEU A 296 -0.23 7.32 -7.52
C LEU A 296 -0.24 8.13 -8.82
N GLU A 297 -1.42 8.44 -9.36
CA GLU A 297 -1.52 9.40 -10.45
C GLU A 297 -1.03 10.79 -10.00
N VAL A 298 -1.16 11.09 -8.70
CA VAL A 298 -0.55 12.25 -8.04
C VAL A 298 0.94 12.38 -8.36
N VAL A 299 1.68 11.29 -8.45
CA VAL A 299 3.11 11.27 -8.81
C VAL A 299 3.32 11.34 -10.33
N ALA A 300 2.50 10.62 -11.09
CA ALA A 300 2.58 10.62 -12.56
C ALA A 300 2.38 12.02 -13.16
N ALA A 301 1.56 12.85 -12.53
CA ALA A 301 1.31 14.23 -12.91
C ALA A 301 2.57 15.13 -12.94
N ALA A 302 3.66 14.73 -12.29
CA ALA A 302 4.93 15.46 -12.34
C ALA A 302 5.55 15.53 -13.74
N ASP A 303 5.23 14.59 -14.62
CA ASP A 303 5.57 14.65 -16.04
C ASP A 303 4.58 15.59 -16.74
N GLU A 304 5.06 16.70 -17.30
CA GLU A 304 4.25 17.69 -18.01
C GLU A 304 3.54 17.13 -19.25
N ASN A 305 4.03 16.01 -19.80
CA ASN A 305 3.43 15.30 -20.93
C ASN A 305 2.41 14.24 -20.51
N TYR A 306 2.26 13.97 -19.21
CA TYR A 306 1.26 13.04 -18.70
C TYR A 306 -0.15 13.66 -18.80
N GLU A 307 -1.09 12.97 -19.45
CA GLU A 307 -2.50 13.39 -19.54
C GLU A 307 -3.17 13.24 -18.17
N CYS A 308 -3.30 14.34 -17.45
CA CYS A 308 -3.71 14.35 -16.05
C CYS A 308 -5.12 14.95 -15.87
N CYS A 309 -5.97 14.44 -14.98
CA CYS A 309 -5.88 13.19 -14.24
C CYS A 309 -7.24 12.50 -14.31
N THR A 310 -7.26 11.18 -14.17
CA THR A 310 -8.50 10.39 -14.37
C THR A 310 -8.75 9.38 -13.25
N PHE A 311 -7.80 9.18 -12.35
CA PHE A 311 -7.95 8.29 -11.19
C PHE A 311 -9.08 8.77 -10.27
N ARG A 312 -9.77 7.82 -9.66
CA ARG A 312 -10.76 8.07 -8.61
C ARG A 312 -10.52 7.10 -7.46
N GLY A 313 -10.36 7.64 -6.26
CA GLY A 313 -10.35 6.83 -5.05
C GLY A 313 -11.65 6.06 -4.85
N GLY A 314 -11.64 5.07 -3.97
CA GLY A 314 -12.84 4.30 -3.72
C GLY A 314 -12.69 3.16 -2.72
N VAL A 315 -13.74 2.38 -2.61
CA VAL A 315 -13.77 1.14 -1.85
C VAL A 315 -14.34 0.03 -2.72
N LEU A 316 -13.64 -1.11 -2.75
CA LEU A 316 -14.14 -2.35 -3.32
C LEU A 316 -14.53 -3.30 -2.19
N ALA A 317 -15.80 -3.74 -2.17
CA ALA A 317 -16.25 -4.81 -1.31
C ALA A 317 -16.29 -6.14 -2.07
N VAL A 318 -15.70 -7.16 -1.48
CA VAL A 318 -15.71 -8.52 -2.05
C VAL A 318 -16.14 -9.54 -1.01
N GLU A 319 -16.72 -10.64 -1.47
CA GLU A 319 -16.91 -11.82 -0.65
C GLU A 319 -15.55 -12.39 -0.24
N ALA A 320 -15.26 -12.40 1.04
CA ALA A 320 -13.92 -12.69 1.53
C ALA A 320 -13.42 -14.09 1.13
N ARG A 321 -14.30 -15.08 1.09
CA ARG A 321 -13.92 -16.48 0.77
C ARG A 321 -13.59 -16.72 -0.70
N THR A 322 -14.15 -15.93 -1.62
CA THR A 322 -14.07 -16.18 -3.07
C THR A 322 -13.43 -15.04 -3.87
N GLY A 323 -13.32 -13.83 -3.30
CA GLY A 323 -12.89 -12.63 -4.02
C GLY A 323 -13.95 -12.07 -4.98
N ARG A 324 -15.16 -12.64 -5.00
CA ARG A 324 -16.26 -12.14 -5.85
C ARG A 324 -16.68 -10.74 -5.43
N THR A 325 -16.71 -9.81 -6.38
CA THR A 325 -17.15 -8.44 -6.12
C THR A 325 -18.60 -8.42 -5.64
N LEU A 326 -18.84 -7.75 -4.52
CA LEU A 326 -20.15 -7.42 -4.00
C LEU A 326 -20.62 -6.08 -4.52
N TRP A 327 -19.79 -5.05 -4.32
CA TRP A 327 -20.00 -3.70 -4.84
C TRP A 327 -18.67 -2.94 -4.95
N LYS A 328 -18.67 -1.85 -5.70
CA LYS A 328 -17.57 -0.89 -5.79
C LYS A 328 -18.10 0.51 -5.81
N SER A 329 -17.59 1.38 -4.92
CA SER A 329 -17.97 2.78 -4.82
C SER A 329 -16.76 3.67 -4.98
N TYR A 330 -16.91 4.70 -5.80
CA TYR A 330 -15.89 5.71 -6.00
C TYR A 330 -16.18 6.94 -5.14
N THR A 331 -15.12 7.58 -4.65
CA THR A 331 -15.20 8.84 -3.89
C THR A 331 -15.66 9.98 -4.77
N ILE A 332 -15.27 9.99 -6.03
CA ILE A 332 -15.79 10.85 -7.09
C ILE A 332 -16.78 10.03 -7.92
N PRO A 333 -18.09 10.27 -7.85
CA PRO A 333 -19.10 9.39 -8.44
C PRO A 333 -18.99 9.22 -9.96
N LEU A 334 -18.65 10.29 -10.66
CA LEU A 334 -18.54 10.29 -12.13
C LEU A 334 -17.08 10.41 -12.59
N PRO A 335 -16.70 9.76 -13.70
CA PRO A 335 -15.40 9.98 -14.30
C PRO A 335 -15.12 11.44 -14.61
N GLY A 336 -13.89 11.88 -14.40
CA GLY A 336 -13.44 13.22 -14.76
C GLY A 336 -13.70 13.53 -16.25
N LYS A 337 -14.15 14.76 -16.50
CA LYS A 337 -14.43 15.21 -17.87
C LYS A 337 -13.20 15.91 -18.45
N TYR A 338 -13.07 15.85 -19.77
CA TYR A 338 -12.08 16.67 -20.47
C TYR A 338 -12.27 18.15 -20.10
N SER A 339 -11.22 18.78 -19.59
CA SER A 339 -11.25 20.17 -19.11
C SER A 339 -10.42 21.13 -19.97
N GLY A 340 -9.59 20.61 -20.89
CA GLY A 340 -8.77 21.44 -21.78
C GLY A 340 -7.40 20.85 -22.08
N ARG A 341 -6.46 21.75 -22.41
CA ARG A 341 -5.06 21.41 -22.64
C ARG A 341 -4.16 22.33 -21.83
N THR A 342 -3.03 21.78 -21.39
CA THR A 342 -1.95 22.53 -20.74
C THR A 342 -1.22 23.42 -21.76
N SER A 343 -0.31 24.27 -21.27
CA SER A 343 0.56 25.13 -22.09
C SER A 343 1.48 24.34 -23.04
N VAL A 344 1.78 23.08 -22.70
CA VAL A 344 2.57 22.17 -23.56
C VAL A 344 1.68 21.29 -24.48
N GLY A 345 0.36 21.48 -24.43
CA GLY A 345 -0.59 20.79 -25.32
C GLY A 345 -1.17 19.48 -24.78
N THR A 346 -0.76 19.04 -23.59
CA THR A 346 -1.24 17.81 -22.93
C THR A 346 -2.70 17.96 -22.50
N ARG A 347 -3.52 16.92 -22.67
CA ARG A 347 -4.94 16.93 -22.27
C ARG A 347 -5.09 16.92 -20.77
N THR A 348 -6.08 17.65 -20.27
CA THR A 348 -6.44 17.68 -18.85
C THR A 348 -7.86 17.18 -18.63
N PHE A 349 -8.07 16.54 -17.48
CA PHE A 349 -9.37 15.98 -17.06
C PHE A 349 -9.61 16.28 -15.59
N GLY A 350 -10.87 16.33 -15.19
CA GLY A 350 -11.22 16.54 -13.77
C GLY A 350 -12.74 16.54 -13.51
N PRO A 351 -13.16 16.44 -12.24
CA PRO A 351 -12.33 16.18 -11.06
C PRO A 351 -11.75 14.75 -11.04
N SER A 352 -10.63 14.57 -10.33
CA SER A 352 -9.96 13.29 -10.17
C SER A 352 -9.28 13.22 -8.78
N GLY A 353 -8.75 12.07 -8.38
CA GLY A 353 -8.08 11.90 -7.10
C GLY A 353 -9.01 11.42 -5.99
N ALA A 354 -9.04 12.13 -4.87
CA ALA A 354 -9.73 11.77 -3.64
C ALA A 354 -9.47 10.30 -3.22
N PRO A 355 -8.17 9.90 -3.09
CA PRO A 355 -7.78 8.52 -2.80
C PRO A 355 -8.28 8.09 -1.42
N VAL A 356 -8.59 6.79 -1.26
CA VAL A 356 -8.80 6.18 0.06
C VAL A 356 -7.52 5.41 0.43
N TRP A 357 -6.66 6.03 1.24
CA TRP A 357 -5.39 5.46 1.64
C TRP A 357 -5.25 5.23 3.16
N ASN A 358 -6.39 5.29 3.85
CA ASN A 358 -6.57 4.90 5.24
C ASN A 358 -7.49 3.67 5.34
N SER A 359 -7.35 2.91 6.45
CA SER A 359 -8.13 1.69 6.66
C SER A 359 -9.58 2.02 7.02
N PRO A 360 -10.56 1.41 6.34
CA PRO A 360 -11.97 1.64 6.62
C PRO A 360 -12.35 1.29 8.06
N ASN A 361 -13.26 2.04 8.67
CA ASN A 361 -13.81 1.75 9.98
C ASN A 361 -15.29 1.35 9.87
N ILE A 362 -15.71 0.33 10.62
CA ILE A 362 -17.03 -0.28 10.49
C ILE A 362 -17.88 0.00 11.73
N ASP A 363 -19.00 0.70 11.53
CA ASP A 363 -20.07 0.82 12.52
C ASP A 363 -21.09 -0.31 12.33
N LYS A 364 -20.93 -1.35 13.12
CA LYS A 364 -21.81 -2.53 13.10
C LYS A 364 -23.28 -2.19 13.41
N LYS A 365 -23.51 -1.17 14.27
CA LYS A 365 -24.85 -0.78 14.71
C LYS A 365 -25.63 -0.08 13.60
N ARG A 366 -24.95 0.83 12.86
CA ARG A 366 -25.58 1.57 11.77
C ARG A 366 -25.43 0.87 10.41
N ARG A 367 -24.59 -0.15 10.34
CA ARG A 367 -24.15 -0.83 9.11
C ARG A 367 -23.50 0.18 8.14
N TYR A 368 -22.60 0.99 8.66
CA TYR A 368 -21.86 1.99 7.90
C TYR A 368 -20.36 1.66 7.87
N LEU A 369 -19.75 1.96 6.74
CA LEU A 369 -18.32 1.95 6.52
C LEU A 369 -17.83 3.39 6.38
N TYR A 370 -16.91 3.81 7.25
CA TYR A 370 -16.32 5.14 7.19
C TYR A 370 -14.94 5.09 6.59
N VAL A 371 -14.68 6.02 5.66
CA VAL A 371 -13.36 6.25 5.06
C VAL A 371 -13.06 7.75 5.06
N GLY A 372 -11.77 8.10 5.13
CA GLY A 372 -11.29 9.43 4.83
C GLY A 372 -10.73 9.48 3.42
N THR A 373 -10.73 10.66 2.79
CA THR A 373 -10.16 10.87 1.47
C THR A 373 -8.97 11.81 1.52
N GLY A 374 -8.09 11.69 0.56
CA GLY A 374 -7.08 12.69 0.26
C GLY A 374 -7.58 13.75 -0.71
N GLU A 375 -6.66 14.49 -1.24
CA GLU A 375 -6.83 15.62 -2.15
C GLU A 375 -7.43 15.21 -3.52
N ASN A 376 -7.99 16.19 -4.24
CA ASN A 376 -8.17 16.03 -5.68
C ASN A 376 -6.82 16.14 -6.41
N TYR A 377 -6.65 15.45 -7.54
CA TYR A 377 -5.40 15.49 -8.32
C TYR A 377 -5.45 16.53 -9.45
N SER A 378 -6.62 17.04 -9.79
CA SER A 378 -6.82 17.96 -10.89
C SER A 378 -7.97 18.94 -10.65
N THR A 379 -7.92 20.09 -11.33
CA THR A 379 -9.00 21.07 -11.41
C THR A 379 -10.23 20.51 -12.16
N PRO A 380 -11.48 20.76 -11.69
CA PRO A 380 -11.81 21.49 -10.48
C PRO A 380 -11.69 20.61 -9.23
N ALA A 381 -11.32 21.20 -8.09
CA ALA A 381 -11.53 20.54 -6.80
C ALA A 381 -13.04 20.40 -6.56
N ASP A 382 -13.46 19.23 -6.03
CA ASP A 382 -14.84 18.96 -5.67
C ASP A 382 -14.99 18.64 -4.17
N ASP A 383 -16.18 18.25 -3.73
CA ASP A 383 -16.45 17.94 -2.34
C ASP A 383 -15.97 16.55 -1.88
N SER A 384 -15.23 15.84 -2.74
CA SER A 384 -14.66 14.54 -2.44
C SER A 384 -13.28 14.60 -1.79
N SER A 385 -12.53 15.73 -1.94
CA SER A 385 -11.24 15.90 -1.26
C SER A 385 -11.44 16.17 0.23
N ASP A 386 -10.48 15.73 1.05
CA ASP A 386 -10.44 15.98 2.49
C ASP A 386 -11.77 15.75 3.19
N ALA A 387 -12.42 14.66 2.84
CA ALA A 387 -13.76 14.32 3.32
C ALA A 387 -13.76 13.03 4.13
N ILE A 388 -14.69 12.96 5.08
CA ILE A 388 -15.12 11.68 5.65
C ILE A 388 -16.40 11.26 4.92
N ILE A 389 -16.40 10.04 4.40
CA ILE A 389 -17.53 9.47 3.66
C ILE A 389 -18.04 8.24 4.43
N ALA A 390 -19.36 8.16 4.58
CA ALA A 390 -20.04 6.99 5.10
C ALA A 390 -20.73 6.24 3.97
N TYR A 391 -20.39 4.97 3.80
CA TYR A 391 -21.07 4.06 2.88
C TYR A 391 -21.93 3.06 3.64
N ASN A 392 -23.04 2.65 3.05
CA ASN A 392 -23.78 1.47 3.50
C ASN A 392 -22.92 0.22 3.21
N ILE A 393 -22.68 -0.62 4.23
CA ILE A 393 -21.77 -1.78 4.07
C ILE A 393 -22.35 -2.86 3.14
N ASP A 394 -23.66 -2.94 2.98
CA ASP A 394 -24.34 -3.95 2.18
C ASP A 394 -24.42 -3.59 0.70
N THR A 395 -24.62 -2.28 0.41
CA THR A 395 -24.89 -1.81 -0.95
C THR A 395 -23.76 -0.99 -1.56
N GLY A 396 -22.87 -0.42 -0.72
CA GLY A 396 -21.86 0.52 -1.15
C GLY A 396 -22.40 1.92 -1.46
N GLU A 397 -23.70 2.17 -1.26
CA GLU A 397 -24.30 3.49 -1.47
C GLU A 397 -23.74 4.50 -0.46
N GLU A 398 -23.40 5.69 -0.92
CA GLU A 398 -23.00 6.79 -0.06
C GLU A 398 -24.21 7.25 0.78
N VAL A 399 -24.06 7.22 2.11
CA VAL A 399 -25.08 7.65 3.05
C VAL A 399 -24.93 9.14 3.35
N TRP A 400 -23.71 9.59 3.56
CA TRP A 400 -23.36 10.99 3.74
C TRP A 400 -21.88 11.22 3.49
N ARG A 401 -21.54 12.46 3.22
CA ARG A 401 -20.18 12.97 3.06
C ARG A 401 -20.02 14.24 3.88
N ARG A 402 -18.85 14.43 4.45
CA ARG A 402 -18.47 15.65 5.17
C ARG A 402 -17.08 16.07 4.77
N GLN A 403 -16.99 17.01 3.87
CA GLN A 403 -15.73 17.70 3.54
C GLN A 403 -15.36 18.65 4.68
N THR A 404 -14.08 18.69 5.03
CA THR A 404 -13.54 19.57 6.09
C THR A 404 -12.64 20.66 5.54
N LEU A 405 -11.99 20.41 4.41
CA LEU A 405 -11.19 21.37 3.67
C LEU A 405 -11.67 21.40 2.22
N SER A 406 -12.14 22.55 1.76
CA SER A 406 -12.58 22.74 0.37
C SER A 406 -11.43 23.31 -0.49
N ASN A 407 -11.53 23.12 -1.79
CA ASN A 407 -10.57 23.59 -2.78
C ASN A 407 -9.16 23.00 -2.57
N ASP A 408 -9.06 21.77 -2.05
CA ASP A 408 -7.80 21.06 -2.02
C ASP A 408 -7.68 20.18 -3.28
N ALA A 409 -6.97 20.71 -4.27
CA ALA A 409 -6.48 19.94 -5.41
C ALA A 409 -5.00 20.17 -5.52
N TRP A 410 -4.25 19.07 -5.45
CA TRP A 410 -2.80 19.08 -5.50
C TRP A 410 -2.28 17.82 -6.18
N ASN A 411 -1.13 17.92 -6.83
CA ASN A 411 -0.35 16.79 -7.29
C ASN A 411 1.13 17.16 -7.32
N LEU A 412 2.00 16.19 -7.58
CA LEU A 412 3.45 16.39 -7.51
C LEU A 412 3.97 17.43 -8.52
N ALA A 413 3.24 17.75 -9.59
CA ALA A 413 3.61 18.82 -10.51
C ALA A 413 3.74 20.16 -9.79
N CYS A 414 2.98 20.39 -8.71
CA CYS A 414 3.04 21.62 -7.91
C CYS A 414 4.38 21.86 -7.19
N MET A 415 5.19 20.82 -7.05
CA MET A 415 6.55 20.92 -6.52
C MET A 415 7.55 21.49 -7.54
N PHE A 416 7.17 21.53 -8.81
CA PHE A 416 8.04 22.00 -9.89
C PHE A 416 7.55 23.33 -10.43
N LYS A 417 8.47 24.29 -10.52
CA LYS A 417 8.14 25.63 -11.01
C LYS A 417 7.53 25.55 -12.41
N GLU A 418 6.35 26.18 -12.58
CA GLU A 418 5.67 26.31 -13.86
C GLU A 418 5.25 24.98 -14.53
N ASN A 419 5.21 23.87 -13.79
CA ASN A 419 4.67 22.63 -14.36
C ASN A 419 3.15 22.78 -14.57
N PRO A 420 2.69 22.63 -15.84
CA PRO A 420 1.32 22.96 -16.20
C PRO A 420 0.28 21.92 -15.75
N ASN A 421 0.69 20.79 -15.17
CA ASN A 421 -0.20 19.79 -14.60
C ASN A 421 -0.58 20.12 -13.14
N CYS A 422 0.07 21.13 -12.49
CA CYS A 422 -0.38 21.57 -11.17
C CYS A 422 -1.79 22.15 -11.26
N PRO A 423 -2.75 21.70 -10.43
CA PRO A 423 -4.10 22.26 -10.39
C PRO A 423 -4.10 23.76 -10.07
N ILE A 424 -5.11 24.48 -10.57
CA ILE A 424 -5.25 25.91 -10.35
C ILE A 424 -5.41 26.24 -8.86
N GLU A 425 -6.08 25.37 -8.12
CA GLU A 425 -6.33 25.50 -6.68
C GLU A 425 -5.04 25.42 -5.88
N ASN A 426 -4.12 24.55 -6.29
CA ASN A 426 -2.83 24.30 -5.62
C ASN A 426 -2.96 24.28 -4.09
N GLY A 427 -3.80 23.37 -3.61
CA GLY A 427 -4.18 23.28 -2.20
C GLY A 427 -3.04 22.76 -1.29
N PRO A 428 -3.28 22.69 0.03
CA PRO A 428 -2.24 22.41 1.02
C PRO A 428 -1.85 20.92 1.17
N ASP A 429 -2.53 19.98 0.50
CA ASP A 429 -2.23 18.53 0.55
C ASP A 429 -2.31 17.98 2.00
N LEU A 430 -3.43 18.22 2.69
CA LEU A 430 -3.56 17.87 4.12
C LEU A 430 -4.14 16.50 4.42
N ASP A 431 -4.83 15.87 3.58
CA ASP A 431 -5.36 14.50 3.61
C ASP A 431 -5.89 13.92 4.94
N TYR A 432 -6.96 13.15 4.87
CA TYR A 432 -7.32 12.18 5.91
C TYR A 432 -6.47 10.92 5.82
N SER A 433 -5.23 10.98 6.33
CA SER A 433 -4.28 9.85 6.31
C SER A 433 -4.59 8.78 7.35
N SER A 434 -5.21 9.17 8.48
CA SER A 434 -5.54 8.26 9.57
C SER A 434 -6.93 7.68 9.42
N SER A 435 -7.11 6.41 9.82
CA SER A 435 -8.43 5.78 9.90
C SER A 435 -9.32 6.52 10.87
N SER A 436 -10.59 6.68 10.53
CA SER A 436 -11.60 7.27 11.42
C SER A 436 -11.72 6.49 12.74
N ILE A 437 -12.05 7.19 13.81
CA ILE A 437 -12.21 6.63 15.16
C ILE A 437 -13.69 6.70 15.54
N LEU A 438 -14.26 5.54 15.92
CA LEU A 438 -15.61 5.45 16.46
C LEU A 438 -15.56 5.57 17.99
N VAL A 439 -16.18 6.61 18.50
CA VAL A 439 -16.30 6.82 19.95
C VAL A 439 -17.79 6.86 20.35
N LYS A 440 -18.09 6.38 21.55
CA LYS A 440 -19.42 6.60 22.15
C LYS A 440 -19.45 7.99 22.74
N SER A 441 -20.38 8.85 22.26
CA SER A 441 -20.62 10.12 22.92
C SER A 441 -21.29 9.91 24.27
N ILE A 442 -20.77 10.58 25.30
CA ILE A 442 -21.39 10.60 26.63
C ILE A 442 -22.72 11.38 26.62
N GLN A 443 -22.98 12.18 25.58
CA GLN A 443 -24.20 12.98 25.45
C GLN A 443 -25.48 12.17 25.16
N GLU A 444 -25.39 10.88 24.86
CA GLU A 444 -26.58 10.01 24.79
C GLU A 444 -27.18 9.64 26.18
N ILE A 445 -26.58 10.14 27.28
CA ILE A 445 -27.07 9.86 28.66
C ILE A 445 -27.96 11.00 29.21
N PHE A 446 -28.07 12.13 28.51
CA PHE A 446 -28.88 13.26 28.95
C PHE A 446 -29.83 13.71 27.86
N TRP A 447 -30.93 13.01 27.67
CA TRP A 447 -32.28 13.47 27.29
C TRP A 447 -33.28 12.34 27.44
#